data_bc8abc09b57cb86e023e1d960337071e
#
_entry.id   bc8abc09b57cb86e023e1d960337071e
#
_cell.length_a   1.000
_cell.length_b   1.000
_cell.length_c   1.000
_cell.angle_alpha   90.00
_cell.angle_beta   90.00
_cell.angle_gamma   90.00
#
_symmetry.space_group_name_H-M   'P 1'
#
loop_
_entity.id
_entity.type
_entity.pdbx_description
1 polymer ?
#
loop_
_entity_poly.entity_id
_entity_poly.type
_entity_poly.pdbx_seq_one_letter_code
_entity_poly.pdbx_strand_id
1 'polypeptide(L)'
;MTMDAPGAPHLYLASQSPRRQELLRQIGARFELLLADGDEDAEALEDVLPGETPDDYVQRVCALKAQAAVRRRIARNLPALPILTSDTTVCLGGEILGKPNDAADAHRMLRGMSGREHRVLTAVTVVTASGTPMHALSISNVRFAVLTDNDIARYIASGEPFGKAGAYGIQGRAAAFVAHISGSYSGIMGLPLFETAALLAQAGITL
;
A
#
# COMPACT_ATOMS: atom_id res chain seq x y z
N MET A 1 18.89 -14.14 25.54
CA MET A 1 17.44 -13.96 25.36
C MET A 1 17.06 -12.69 26.10
N THR A 2 17.16 -11.54 25.42
CA THR A 2 16.73 -10.25 25.98
C THR A 2 15.20 -10.25 25.95
N MET A 3 14.58 -10.29 27.12
CA MET A 3 13.13 -10.07 27.24
C MET A 3 12.87 -8.61 26.86
N ASP A 4 12.19 -8.41 25.70
CA ASP A 4 11.73 -7.08 25.32
C ASP A 4 10.85 -6.50 26.42
N ALA A 5 11.09 -5.24 26.77
CA ALA A 5 10.24 -4.54 27.73
C ALA A 5 8.80 -4.56 27.20
N PRO A 6 7.79 -4.84 28.04
CA PRO A 6 6.41 -4.84 27.61
C PRO A 6 6.03 -3.45 27.07
N GLY A 7 5.79 -3.37 25.77
CA GLY A 7 5.40 -2.14 25.05
C GLY A 7 6.43 -1.59 24.05
N ALA A 8 7.67 -2.10 23.99
CA ALA A 8 8.65 -1.64 22.99
C ALA A 8 8.19 -2.00 21.56
N PRO A 9 8.46 -1.15 20.55
CA PRO A 9 8.17 -1.47 19.15
C PRO A 9 9.06 -2.59 18.66
N HIS A 10 8.50 -3.48 17.82
CA HIS A 10 9.25 -4.58 17.20
C HIS A 10 9.84 -4.20 15.85
N LEU A 11 9.29 -3.16 15.20
CA LEU A 11 9.69 -2.73 13.86
C LEU A 11 9.35 -1.25 13.64
N TYR A 12 9.89 -0.69 12.58
CA TYR A 12 9.46 0.59 12.02
C TYR A 12 8.47 0.37 10.87
N LEU A 13 7.39 1.16 10.84
CA LEU A 13 6.51 1.28 9.69
C LEU A 13 6.84 2.57 8.93
N ALA A 14 7.41 2.45 7.73
CA ALA A 14 7.71 3.59 6.87
C ALA A 14 6.53 3.88 5.93
N SER A 15 5.40 4.28 6.50
CA SER A 15 4.19 4.64 5.75
C SER A 15 3.34 5.64 6.53
N GLN A 16 2.85 6.68 5.83
CA GLN A 16 1.88 7.64 6.37
C GLN A 16 0.43 7.09 6.36
N SER A 17 0.17 5.98 5.66
CA SER A 17 -1.18 5.45 5.47
C SER A 17 -1.83 5.00 6.79
N PRO A 18 -2.93 5.64 7.23
CA PRO A 18 -3.64 5.21 8.43
C PRO A 18 -4.17 3.77 8.32
N ARG A 19 -4.55 3.36 7.10
CA ARG A 19 -5.05 2.00 6.82
C ARG A 19 -3.98 0.94 7.07
N ARG A 20 -2.74 1.17 6.64
CA ARG A 20 -1.62 0.25 6.89
C ARG A 20 -1.31 0.14 8.38
N GLN A 21 -1.40 1.27 9.11
CA GLN A 21 -1.23 1.28 10.56
C GLN A 21 -2.32 0.46 11.27
N GLU A 22 -3.58 0.62 10.85
CA GLU A 22 -4.71 -0.13 11.38
C GLU A 22 -4.56 -1.62 11.13
N LEU A 23 -4.27 -2.04 9.88
CA LEU A 23 -4.04 -3.41 9.50
C LEU A 23 -2.88 -4.06 10.27
N LEU A 24 -1.79 -3.32 10.48
CA LEU A 24 -0.64 -3.84 11.21
C LEU A 24 -0.96 -4.04 12.70
N ARG A 25 -1.75 -3.12 13.31
CA ARG A 25 -2.27 -3.28 14.68
C ARG A 25 -3.22 -4.47 14.80
N GLN A 26 -4.03 -4.72 13.77
CA GLN A 26 -4.99 -5.84 13.76
C GLN A 26 -4.32 -7.20 13.97
N ILE A 27 -3.09 -7.38 13.48
CA ILE A 27 -2.30 -8.61 13.68
C ILE A 27 -1.40 -8.55 14.91
N GLY A 28 -1.56 -7.57 15.78
CA GLY A 28 -0.82 -7.47 17.04
C GLY A 28 0.60 -6.90 16.92
N ALA A 29 1.01 -6.43 15.75
CA ALA A 29 2.35 -5.88 15.57
C ALA A 29 2.49 -4.53 16.29
N ARG A 30 3.57 -4.37 17.07
CA ARG A 30 3.96 -3.12 17.72
C ARG A 30 5.00 -2.42 16.86
N PHE A 31 4.72 -1.21 16.43
CA PHE A 31 5.58 -0.47 15.54
C PHE A 31 5.70 1.01 15.91
N GLU A 32 6.77 1.61 15.48
CA GLU A 32 6.99 3.05 15.48
C GLU A 32 6.97 3.56 14.03
N LEU A 33 6.47 4.79 13.82
CA LEU A 33 6.42 5.39 12.49
C LEU A 33 7.80 5.97 12.12
N LEU A 34 8.30 5.58 10.96
CA LEU A 34 9.52 6.09 10.37
C LEU A 34 9.18 6.91 9.10
N LEU A 35 8.57 8.08 9.30
CA LEU A 35 8.07 8.92 8.22
C LEU A 35 9.19 9.72 7.55
N ALA A 36 9.00 10.05 6.26
CA ALA A 36 9.85 10.97 5.52
C ALA A 36 9.84 12.37 6.16
N ASP A 37 10.97 13.05 6.11
CA ASP A 37 11.04 14.48 6.43
C ASP A 37 10.54 15.30 5.24
N GLY A 38 10.21 16.58 5.48
CA GLY A 38 9.65 17.46 4.43
C GLY A 38 10.57 17.68 3.22
N ASP A 39 11.86 17.38 3.36
CA ASP A 39 12.88 17.52 2.31
C ASP A 39 13.03 16.24 1.46
N GLU A 40 12.39 15.13 1.85
CA GLU A 40 12.39 13.88 1.08
C GLU A 40 11.23 13.87 0.08
N ASP A 41 11.53 13.93 -1.21
CA ASP A 41 10.53 13.77 -2.27
C ASP A 41 10.14 12.29 -2.40
N ALA A 42 9.20 11.88 -1.57
CA ALA A 42 8.67 10.51 -1.60
C ALA A 42 7.79 10.24 -2.83
N GLU A 43 7.24 11.29 -3.46
CA GLU A 43 6.39 11.18 -4.66
C GLU A 43 7.21 10.92 -5.92
N ALA A 44 8.42 11.47 -6.02
CA ALA A 44 9.33 11.19 -7.14
C ALA A 44 9.71 9.69 -7.26
N LEU A 45 9.55 8.91 -6.20
CA LEU A 45 9.74 7.46 -6.24
C LEU A 45 8.59 6.73 -6.98
N GLU A 46 7.44 7.40 -7.15
CA GLU A 46 6.22 6.83 -7.74
C GLU A 46 6.10 7.11 -9.25
N ASP A 47 7.09 7.71 -9.91
CA ASP A 47 7.09 7.91 -11.35
C ASP A 47 7.12 6.57 -12.09
N VAL A 48 6.23 6.43 -13.08
CA VAL A 48 6.16 5.24 -13.96
C VAL A 48 7.25 5.34 -15.02
N LEU A 49 8.07 4.31 -15.14
CA LEU A 49 9.13 4.25 -16.16
C LEU A 49 8.58 3.78 -17.52
N PRO A 50 9.18 4.22 -18.64
CA PRO A 50 8.77 3.79 -19.97
C PRO A 50 8.78 2.25 -20.12
N GLY A 51 7.64 1.68 -20.50
CA GLY A 51 7.50 0.23 -20.71
C GLY A 51 7.41 -0.61 -19.43
N GLU A 52 7.34 0.00 -18.27
CA GLU A 52 7.26 -0.70 -17.00
C GLU A 52 5.89 -1.37 -16.83
N THR A 53 5.89 -2.65 -16.44
CA THR A 53 4.64 -3.35 -16.11
C THR A 53 4.13 -2.95 -14.72
N PRO A 54 2.80 -3.04 -14.44
CA PRO A 54 2.27 -2.78 -13.10
C PRO A 54 2.92 -3.64 -12.00
N ASP A 55 3.30 -4.88 -12.34
CA ASP A 55 3.95 -5.83 -11.43
C ASP A 55 5.38 -5.39 -11.08
N ASP A 56 6.14 -4.91 -12.06
CA ASP A 56 7.50 -4.39 -11.84
C ASP A 56 7.45 -3.05 -11.11
N TYR A 57 6.55 -2.16 -11.51
CA TYR A 57 6.36 -0.84 -10.92
C TYR A 57 6.13 -0.92 -9.40
N VAL A 58 5.13 -1.67 -8.96
CA VAL A 58 4.76 -1.72 -7.53
C VAL A 58 5.88 -2.29 -6.67
N GLN A 59 6.63 -3.27 -7.20
CA GLN A 59 7.77 -3.87 -6.49
C GLN A 59 8.96 -2.90 -6.43
N ARG A 60 9.28 -2.24 -7.56
CA ARG A 60 10.34 -1.23 -7.61
C ARG A 60 10.06 -0.07 -6.65
N VAL A 61 8.87 0.50 -6.69
CA VAL A 61 8.48 1.61 -5.81
C VAL A 61 8.55 1.18 -4.34
N CYS A 62 8.05 -0.01 -4.00
CA CYS A 62 8.12 -0.53 -2.65
C CYS A 62 9.58 -0.71 -2.17
N ALA A 63 10.47 -1.23 -3.02
CA ALA A 63 11.88 -1.41 -2.73
C ALA A 63 12.61 -0.06 -2.55
N LEU A 64 12.32 0.92 -3.39
CA LEU A 64 12.88 2.28 -3.26
C LEU A 64 12.45 2.95 -1.95
N LYS A 65 11.18 2.81 -1.57
CA LYS A 65 10.67 3.28 -0.27
C LYS A 65 11.40 2.60 0.90
N ALA A 66 11.70 1.31 0.78
CA ALA A 66 12.46 0.57 1.80
C ALA A 66 13.89 1.10 1.92
N GLN A 67 14.58 1.32 0.80
CA GLN A 67 15.93 1.89 0.77
C GLN A 67 15.96 3.30 1.39
N ALA A 68 14.98 4.15 1.06
CA ALA A 68 14.86 5.49 1.65
C ALA A 68 14.65 5.40 3.17
N ALA A 69 13.81 4.49 3.65
CA ALA A 69 13.57 4.28 5.07
C ALA A 69 14.81 3.78 5.82
N VAL A 70 15.62 2.90 5.20
CA VAL A 70 16.92 2.48 5.78
C VAL A 70 17.86 3.66 5.94
N ARG A 71 18.01 4.47 4.88
CA ARG A 71 18.85 5.70 4.95
C ARG A 71 18.38 6.63 6.06
N ARG A 72 17.08 6.86 6.18
CA ARG A 72 16.46 7.70 7.21
C ARG A 72 16.72 7.18 8.61
N ARG A 73 16.56 5.87 8.85
CA ARG A 73 16.89 5.24 10.14
C ARG A 73 18.36 5.52 10.53
N ILE A 74 19.28 5.32 9.58
CA ILE A 74 20.72 5.54 9.80
C ILE A 74 21.01 7.03 10.09
N ALA A 75 20.48 7.92 9.26
CA ALA A 75 20.69 9.37 9.41
C ALA A 75 20.17 9.90 10.76
N ARG A 76 19.07 9.33 11.27
CA ARG A 76 18.51 9.68 12.58
C ARG A 76 19.15 8.91 13.75
N ASN A 77 20.14 8.07 13.48
CA ASN A 77 20.81 7.23 14.49
C ASN A 77 19.83 6.41 15.35
N LEU A 78 18.76 5.89 14.71
CA LEU A 78 17.75 5.09 15.39
C LEU A 78 18.18 3.63 15.55
N PRO A 79 17.64 2.89 16.55
CA PRO A 79 17.94 1.49 16.77
C PRO A 79 17.75 0.62 15.50
N ALA A 80 18.53 -0.44 15.39
CA ALA A 80 18.47 -1.37 14.28
C ALA A 80 17.30 -2.34 14.43
N LEU A 81 16.07 -1.83 14.27
CA LEU A 81 14.85 -2.64 14.17
C LEU A 81 14.51 -2.95 12.70
N PRO A 82 13.76 -4.04 12.42
CA PRO A 82 13.21 -4.28 11.10
C PRO A 82 12.37 -3.10 10.59
N ILE A 83 12.37 -2.88 9.28
CA ILE A 83 11.61 -1.79 8.63
C ILE A 83 10.62 -2.40 7.65
N LEU A 84 9.34 -2.06 7.77
CA LEU A 84 8.29 -2.46 6.86
C LEU A 84 7.88 -1.28 5.97
N THR A 85 7.85 -1.54 4.66
CA THR A 85 7.27 -0.66 3.64
C THR A 85 6.25 -1.42 2.82
N SER A 86 5.31 -0.70 2.21
CA SER A 86 4.35 -1.27 1.27
C SER A 86 4.00 -0.24 0.20
N ASP A 87 3.74 -0.71 -1.00
CA ASP A 87 3.18 0.08 -2.07
C ASP A 87 1.98 -0.63 -2.71
N THR A 88 1.01 0.14 -3.22
CA THR A 88 -0.23 -0.40 -3.77
C THR A 88 -0.57 0.31 -5.06
N THR A 89 -0.78 -0.47 -6.11
CA THR A 89 -1.12 0.00 -7.44
C THR A 89 -2.41 -0.66 -7.92
N VAL A 90 -3.25 0.12 -8.58
CA VAL A 90 -4.44 -0.36 -9.31
C VAL A 90 -4.12 -0.34 -10.80
N CYS A 91 -4.47 -1.40 -11.51
CA CYS A 91 -4.31 -1.42 -12.95
C CYS A 91 -5.52 -2.01 -13.69
N LEU A 92 -5.81 -1.45 -14.86
CA LEU A 92 -6.88 -1.87 -15.73
C LEU A 92 -6.33 -2.14 -17.13
N GLY A 93 -6.35 -3.40 -17.56
CA GLY A 93 -5.86 -3.78 -18.90
C GLY A 93 -4.39 -3.44 -19.15
N GLY A 94 -3.56 -3.40 -18.10
CA GLY A 94 -2.14 -3.02 -18.18
C GLY A 94 -1.85 -1.54 -17.90
N GLU A 95 -2.86 -0.66 -17.94
CA GLU A 95 -2.72 0.75 -17.53
C GLU A 95 -2.63 0.87 -16.02
N ILE A 96 -1.60 1.56 -15.51
CA ILE A 96 -1.46 1.90 -14.10
C ILE A 96 -2.39 3.09 -13.80
N LEU A 97 -3.32 2.89 -12.86
CA LEU A 97 -4.21 3.92 -12.37
C LEU A 97 -3.67 4.49 -11.05
N GLY A 98 -2.93 5.57 -11.14
CA GLY A 98 -2.39 6.29 -10.00
C GLY A 98 -3.46 7.00 -9.16
N LYS A 99 -3.03 7.95 -8.33
CA LYS A 99 -3.93 8.87 -7.63
C LYS A 99 -4.56 9.83 -8.65
N PRO A 100 -5.88 10.07 -8.61
CA PRO A 100 -6.51 11.00 -9.54
C PRO A 100 -6.02 12.44 -9.29
N ASN A 101 -5.71 13.14 -10.36
CA ASN A 101 -5.25 14.52 -10.30
C ASN A 101 -6.38 15.48 -9.92
N ASP A 102 -7.59 15.19 -10.43
CA ASP A 102 -8.80 16.00 -10.24
C ASP A 102 -10.07 15.15 -10.35
N ALA A 103 -11.22 15.81 -10.32
CA ALA A 103 -12.53 15.17 -10.43
C ALA A 103 -12.76 14.52 -11.81
N ALA A 104 -12.22 15.11 -12.89
CA ALA A 104 -12.36 14.58 -14.25
C ALA A 104 -11.54 13.30 -14.41
N ASP A 105 -10.33 13.27 -13.86
CA ASP A 105 -9.48 12.08 -13.86
C ASP A 105 -10.06 10.98 -12.98
N ALA A 106 -10.59 11.32 -11.80
CA ALA A 106 -11.32 10.36 -10.96
C ALA A 106 -12.53 9.76 -11.70
N HIS A 107 -13.28 10.59 -12.44
CA HIS A 107 -14.41 10.12 -13.25
C HIS A 107 -13.95 9.16 -14.35
N ARG A 108 -12.87 9.50 -15.07
CA ARG A 108 -12.28 8.67 -16.12
C ARG A 108 -11.90 7.29 -15.57
N MET A 109 -11.20 7.24 -14.45
CA MET A 109 -10.77 6.00 -13.80
C MET A 109 -11.97 5.13 -13.39
N LEU A 110 -12.92 5.71 -12.65
CA LEU A 110 -14.11 4.98 -12.18
C LEU A 110 -14.99 4.50 -13.33
N ARG A 111 -15.17 5.31 -14.37
CA ARG A 111 -15.91 4.93 -15.59
C ARG A 111 -15.20 3.78 -16.32
N GLY A 112 -13.88 3.83 -16.41
CA GLY A 112 -13.08 2.76 -17.02
C GLY A 112 -13.24 1.41 -16.30
N MET A 113 -13.36 1.41 -14.96
CA MET A 113 -13.54 0.22 -14.14
C MET A 113 -15.00 -0.26 -14.03
N SER A 114 -15.98 0.59 -14.39
CA SER A 114 -17.41 0.28 -14.30
C SER A 114 -17.77 -1.00 -15.07
N GLY A 115 -18.38 -1.99 -14.40
CA GLY A 115 -18.77 -3.28 -14.98
C GLY A 115 -17.59 -4.19 -15.35
N ARG A 116 -16.36 -3.84 -14.99
CA ARG A 116 -15.14 -4.56 -15.39
C ARG A 116 -14.35 -5.06 -14.19
N GLU A 117 -13.51 -6.05 -14.46
CA GLU A 117 -12.49 -6.51 -13.53
C GLU A 117 -11.20 -5.71 -13.73
N HIS A 118 -10.57 -5.35 -12.61
CA HIS A 118 -9.26 -4.71 -12.56
C HIS A 118 -8.41 -5.36 -11.48
N ARG A 119 -7.09 -5.20 -11.56
CA ARG A 119 -6.14 -5.76 -10.60
C ARG A 119 -5.73 -4.71 -9.58
N VAL A 120 -5.55 -5.16 -8.34
CA VAL A 120 -4.89 -4.42 -7.28
C VAL A 120 -3.67 -5.21 -6.86
N LEU A 121 -2.51 -4.59 -7.00
CA LEU A 121 -1.22 -5.18 -6.66
C LEU A 121 -0.66 -4.44 -5.44
N THR A 122 -0.28 -5.20 -4.43
CA THR A 122 0.37 -4.63 -3.24
C THR A 122 1.66 -5.36 -2.96
N ALA A 123 2.78 -4.64 -3.09
CA ALA A 123 4.09 -5.11 -2.69
C ALA A 123 4.37 -4.75 -1.23
N VAL A 124 5.02 -5.66 -0.52
CA VAL A 124 5.52 -5.47 0.84
C VAL A 124 7.01 -5.78 0.85
N THR A 125 7.78 -4.92 1.52
CA THR A 125 9.18 -5.18 1.81
C THR A 125 9.42 -5.06 3.30
N VAL A 126 10.03 -6.10 3.88
CA VAL A 126 10.58 -6.06 5.24
C VAL A 126 12.10 -6.11 5.13
N VAL A 127 12.78 -5.08 5.62
CA VAL A 127 14.23 -5.08 5.77
C VAL A 127 14.54 -5.49 7.20
N THR A 128 15.28 -6.58 7.39
CA THR A 128 15.67 -7.08 8.73
C THR A 128 16.55 -6.08 9.48
N ALA A 129 16.73 -6.28 10.78
CA ALA A 129 17.69 -5.49 11.57
C ALA A 129 19.13 -5.57 11.04
N SER A 130 19.50 -6.71 10.41
CA SER A 130 20.80 -6.90 9.75
C SER A 130 20.92 -6.24 8.37
N GLY A 131 19.82 -5.67 7.84
CA GLY A 131 19.79 -4.99 6.54
C GLY A 131 19.40 -5.88 5.35
N THR A 132 18.98 -7.13 5.58
CA THR A 132 18.55 -8.03 4.49
C THR A 132 17.10 -7.72 4.09
N PRO A 133 16.83 -7.36 2.83
CA PRO A 133 15.48 -7.14 2.35
C PRO A 133 14.78 -8.46 2.02
N MET A 134 13.51 -8.56 2.35
CA MET A 134 12.60 -9.65 2.00
C MET A 134 11.34 -9.04 1.38
N HIS A 135 10.81 -9.67 0.33
CA HIS A 135 9.74 -9.12 -0.48
C HIS A 135 8.58 -10.08 -0.62
N ALA A 136 7.38 -9.56 -0.75
CA ALA A 136 6.20 -10.28 -1.18
C ALA A 136 5.35 -9.39 -2.08
N LEU A 137 4.68 -10.00 -3.05
CA LEU A 137 3.71 -9.37 -3.93
C LEU A 137 2.36 -10.08 -3.78
N SER A 138 1.34 -9.32 -3.42
CA SER A 138 -0.05 -9.78 -3.36
C SER A 138 -0.82 -9.20 -4.54
N ILE A 139 -1.48 -10.06 -5.31
CA ILE A 139 -2.27 -9.67 -6.47
C ILE A 139 -3.71 -10.07 -6.22
N SER A 140 -4.60 -9.10 -6.36
CA SER A 140 -6.04 -9.30 -6.17
C SER A 140 -6.81 -8.76 -7.37
N ASN A 141 -7.91 -9.43 -7.70
CA ASN A 141 -8.86 -8.97 -8.70
C ASN A 141 -10.10 -8.40 -8.03
N VAL A 142 -10.54 -7.25 -8.51
CA VAL A 142 -11.76 -6.57 -8.06
C VAL A 142 -12.65 -6.32 -9.28
N ARG A 143 -13.90 -6.73 -9.20
CA ARG A 143 -14.90 -6.45 -10.25
C ARG A 143 -15.92 -5.47 -9.70
N PHE A 144 -16.08 -4.34 -10.38
CA PHE A 144 -17.15 -3.40 -10.11
C PHE A 144 -18.47 -3.80 -10.79
N ALA A 145 -19.57 -3.48 -10.16
CA ALA A 145 -20.87 -3.41 -10.82
C ALA A 145 -20.87 -2.33 -11.91
N VAL A 146 -21.87 -2.35 -12.79
CA VAL A 146 -22.06 -1.25 -13.74
C VAL A 146 -22.49 0.00 -12.96
N LEU A 147 -21.70 1.08 -13.07
CA LEU A 147 -21.92 2.35 -12.39
C LEU A 147 -22.60 3.34 -13.34
N THR A 148 -23.60 4.05 -12.84
CA THR A 148 -24.17 5.20 -13.55
C THR A 148 -23.28 6.44 -13.37
N ASP A 149 -23.44 7.45 -14.26
CA ASP A 149 -22.74 8.73 -14.06
C ASP A 149 -23.11 9.41 -12.75
N ASN A 150 -24.35 9.23 -12.30
CA ASN A 150 -24.79 9.76 -11.01
C ASN A 150 -24.10 9.06 -9.82
N ASP A 151 -23.86 7.76 -9.88
CA ASP A 151 -23.12 7.03 -8.83
C ASP A 151 -21.69 7.56 -8.73
N ILE A 152 -21.03 7.70 -9.89
CA ILE A 152 -19.67 8.23 -9.97
C ILE A 152 -19.60 9.67 -9.46
N ALA A 153 -20.51 10.54 -9.91
CA ALA A 153 -20.55 11.94 -9.48
C ALA A 153 -20.77 12.09 -7.98
N ARG A 154 -21.70 11.33 -7.41
CA ARG A 154 -21.96 11.32 -5.95
C ARG A 154 -20.76 10.82 -5.17
N TYR A 155 -20.05 9.83 -5.67
CA TYR A 155 -18.85 9.32 -5.02
C TYR A 155 -17.70 10.33 -5.08
N ILE A 156 -17.49 10.99 -6.21
CA ILE A 156 -16.47 12.05 -6.34
C ILE A 156 -16.79 13.21 -5.40
N ALA A 157 -18.06 13.64 -5.32
CA ALA A 157 -18.50 14.70 -4.42
C ALA A 157 -18.25 14.41 -2.93
N SER A 158 -18.07 13.13 -2.56
CA SER A 158 -17.69 12.76 -1.18
C SER A 158 -16.24 13.09 -0.82
N GLY A 159 -15.39 13.39 -1.80
CA GLY A 159 -13.95 13.58 -1.61
C GLY A 159 -13.15 12.28 -1.42
N GLU A 160 -13.81 11.13 -1.27
CA GLU A 160 -13.15 9.84 -0.97
C GLU A 160 -12.18 9.36 -2.06
N PRO A 161 -12.38 9.60 -3.38
CA PRO A 161 -11.45 9.18 -4.43
C PRO A 161 -10.03 9.71 -4.28
N PHE A 162 -9.87 10.91 -3.77
CA PHE A 162 -8.60 11.63 -3.80
C PHE A 162 -7.55 11.01 -2.89
N GLY A 163 -6.30 11.03 -3.36
CA GLY A 163 -5.16 10.45 -2.68
C GLY A 163 -5.14 8.91 -2.66
N LYS A 164 -5.95 8.24 -3.50
CA LYS A 164 -6.02 6.78 -3.61
C LYS A 164 -5.76 6.32 -5.02
N ALA A 165 -4.90 5.30 -5.18
CA ALA A 165 -4.69 4.64 -6.47
C ALA A 165 -6.02 4.10 -7.02
N GLY A 166 -6.27 4.31 -8.31
CA GLY A 166 -7.53 3.92 -8.96
C GLY A 166 -8.75 4.71 -8.51
N ALA A 167 -8.57 5.83 -7.80
CA ALA A 167 -9.64 6.70 -7.33
C ALA A 167 -10.68 6.03 -6.41
N TYR A 168 -10.31 4.99 -5.63
CA TYR A 168 -11.25 4.40 -4.67
C TYR A 168 -10.59 3.75 -3.45
N GLY A 169 -11.40 3.57 -2.38
CA GLY A 169 -11.03 2.79 -1.21
C GLY A 169 -12.05 1.70 -0.94
N ILE A 170 -11.60 0.42 -0.98
CA ILE A 170 -12.50 -0.75 -0.86
C ILE A 170 -13.26 -0.81 0.47
N GLN A 171 -12.71 -0.26 1.53
CA GLN A 171 -13.33 -0.22 2.86
C GLN A 171 -14.26 0.98 3.08
N GLY A 172 -14.33 1.90 2.10
CA GLY A 172 -15.17 3.10 2.15
C GLY A 172 -16.48 2.95 1.37
N ARG A 173 -17.01 4.07 0.91
CA ARG A 173 -18.26 4.09 0.13
C ARG A 173 -18.20 3.28 -1.16
N ALA A 174 -17.00 3.17 -1.76
CA ALA A 174 -16.80 2.36 -2.95
C ALA A 174 -17.02 0.86 -2.72
N ALA A 175 -17.12 0.38 -1.48
CA ALA A 175 -17.52 -0.99 -1.19
C ALA A 175 -18.88 -1.34 -1.84
N ALA A 176 -19.77 -0.36 -1.98
CA ALA A 176 -21.07 -0.53 -2.66
C ALA A 176 -20.94 -0.76 -4.18
N PHE A 177 -19.80 -0.48 -4.78
CA PHE A 177 -19.51 -0.71 -6.19
C PHE A 177 -18.93 -2.10 -6.46
N VAL A 178 -18.38 -2.75 -5.44
CA VAL A 178 -17.66 -4.01 -5.56
C VAL A 178 -18.63 -5.18 -5.67
N ALA A 179 -18.70 -5.79 -6.83
CA ALA A 179 -19.52 -6.98 -7.09
C ALA A 179 -18.79 -8.29 -6.76
N HIS A 180 -17.45 -8.30 -6.86
CA HIS A 180 -16.64 -9.49 -6.59
C HIS A 180 -15.21 -9.15 -6.26
N ILE A 181 -14.59 -9.96 -5.40
CA ILE A 181 -13.17 -9.92 -5.03
C ILE A 181 -12.59 -11.32 -5.13
N SER A 182 -11.40 -11.44 -5.70
CA SER A 182 -10.55 -12.63 -5.61
C SER A 182 -9.16 -12.22 -5.16
N GLY A 183 -8.63 -12.85 -4.11
CA GLY A 183 -7.34 -12.52 -3.50
C GLY A 183 -7.45 -11.95 -2.10
N SER A 184 -6.54 -11.05 -1.73
CA SER A 184 -6.39 -10.50 -0.38
C SER A 184 -7.17 -9.20 -0.21
N TYR A 185 -8.23 -9.20 0.62
CA TYR A 185 -8.96 -7.97 0.98
C TYR A 185 -8.03 -6.95 1.67
N SER A 186 -7.20 -7.40 2.61
CA SER A 186 -6.23 -6.53 3.29
C SER A 186 -5.14 -6.02 2.33
N GLY A 187 -4.78 -6.82 1.32
CA GLY A 187 -3.91 -6.38 0.22
C GLY A 187 -4.53 -5.25 -0.58
N ILE A 188 -5.81 -5.35 -0.94
CA ILE A 188 -6.53 -4.27 -1.62
C ILE A 188 -6.61 -3.01 -0.74
N MET A 189 -6.71 -3.15 0.57
CA MET A 189 -6.64 -2.01 1.51
C MET A 189 -5.25 -1.38 1.60
N GLY A 190 -4.19 -2.09 1.18
CA GLY A 190 -2.82 -1.59 1.11
C GLY A 190 -1.77 -2.28 1.96
N LEU A 191 -2.11 -3.39 2.65
CA LEU A 191 -1.17 -4.24 3.37
C LEU A 191 -1.69 -5.69 3.44
N PRO A 192 -1.16 -6.62 2.63
CA PRO A 192 -1.59 -8.02 2.63
C PRO A 192 -1.10 -8.71 3.90
N LEU A 193 -2.01 -8.97 4.83
CA LEU A 193 -1.66 -9.40 6.20
C LEU A 193 -1.06 -10.80 6.25
N PHE A 194 -1.48 -11.72 5.36
CA PHE A 194 -0.91 -13.06 5.31
C PHE A 194 0.58 -13.02 4.95
N GLU A 195 0.92 -12.35 3.86
CA GLU A 195 2.30 -12.19 3.39
C GLU A 195 3.12 -11.35 4.37
N THR A 196 2.52 -10.30 4.94
CA THR A 196 3.15 -9.45 5.95
C THR A 196 3.54 -10.26 7.19
N ALA A 197 2.63 -11.06 7.74
CA ALA A 197 2.89 -11.90 8.90
C ALA A 197 4.01 -12.92 8.62
N ALA A 198 4.02 -13.53 7.44
CA ALA A 198 5.08 -14.46 7.02
C ALA A 198 6.46 -13.77 6.96
N LEU A 199 6.55 -12.57 6.39
CA LEU A 199 7.79 -11.79 6.33
C LEU A 199 8.25 -11.36 7.74
N LEU A 200 7.33 -10.94 8.60
CA LEU A 200 7.65 -10.55 9.98
C LEU A 200 8.18 -11.74 10.77
N ALA A 201 7.58 -12.92 10.64
CA ALA A 201 8.07 -14.14 11.27
C ALA A 201 9.49 -14.50 10.80
N GLN A 202 9.79 -14.38 9.50
CA GLN A 202 11.13 -14.58 8.95
C GLN A 202 12.14 -13.52 9.47
N ALA A 203 11.67 -12.31 9.78
CA ALA A 203 12.49 -11.27 10.43
C ALA A 203 12.67 -11.48 11.95
N GLY A 204 12.14 -12.57 12.51
CA GLY A 204 12.24 -12.89 13.93
C GLY A 204 11.20 -12.19 14.81
N ILE A 205 10.15 -11.63 14.23
CA ILE A 205 9.06 -10.95 14.95
C ILE A 205 7.92 -11.95 15.16
N THR A 206 7.58 -12.19 16.43
CA THR A 206 6.37 -12.93 16.83
C THR A 206 5.23 -11.94 17.08
N LEU A 207 4.09 -12.19 16.43
CA LEU A 207 2.88 -11.37 16.54
C LEU A 207 1.99 -11.81 17.70
#